data_414b180765839a4763af8d3700ae9f28
#
_entry.id   414b180765839a4763af8d3700ae9f28
#
_cell.length_a   1.000
_cell.length_b   1.000
_cell.length_c   1.000
_cell.angle_alpha   90.00
_cell.angle_beta   90.00
_cell.angle_gamma   90.00
#
_symmetry.space_group_name_H-M   'P 1'
#
loop_
_entity.id
_entity.type
_entity.pdbx_description
1 polymer ?
#
loop_
_entity_poly.entity_id
_entity_poly.type
_entity_poly.pdbx_seq_one_letter_code
_entity_poly.pdbx_strand_id
1 'polypeptide(L)'
;MDINEAVDQFYKALNDIIAGDIEPMKEIWSHADDVTYLDPSGAFLVGWDDVLASWQKQANLNIGGDVHPENLHVIEVDNLAVTHNFEIGTSHLRGGNEPVNIRVTNVFRKEDGRWKIISHHTDLMDILE
;
A
#
# COMPACT_ATOMS: atom_id res chain seq x y z
N MET A 1 8.80 -17.01 0.65
CA MET A 1 8.84 -15.55 0.84
C MET A 1 8.45 -15.23 2.28
N ASP A 2 9.31 -14.55 3.01
CA ASP A 2 8.96 -14.14 4.37
C ASP A 2 8.19 -12.81 4.35
N ILE A 3 7.70 -12.40 5.52
CA ILE A 3 6.88 -11.19 5.59
C ILE A 3 7.68 -9.92 5.26
N ASN A 4 8.96 -9.88 5.59
CA ASN A 4 9.79 -8.73 5.25
C ASN A 4 9.94 -8.57 3.74
N GLU A 5 10.12 -9.68 3.03
CA GLU A 5 10.15 -9.67 1.57
C GLU A 5 8.81 -9.20 0.99
N ALA A 6 7.69 -9.59 1.61
CA ALA A 6 6.37 -9.14 1.17
C ALA A 6 6.21 -7.62 1.34
N VAL A 7 6.72 -7.05 2.44
CA VAL A 7 6.71 -5.60 2.64
C VAL A 7 7.55 -4.91 1.57
N ASP A 8 8.74 -5.43 1.28
CA ASP A 8 9.61 -4.88 0.23
C ASP A 8 8.91 -4.91 -1.13
N GLN A 9 8.24 -6.02 -1.44
CA GLN A 9 7.49 -6.14 -2.69
C GLN A 9 6.33 -5.14 -2.77
N PHE A 10 5.66 -4.89 -1.65
CA PHE A 10 4.60 -3.90 -1.63
C PHE A 10 5.15 -2.50 -1.95
N TYR A 11 6.27 -2.10 -1.33
CA TYR A 11 6.83 -0.77 -1.58
C TYR A 11 7.41 -0.64 -2.98
N LYS A 12 7.98 -1.72 -3.52
CA LYS A 12 8.35 -1.73 -4.93
C LYS A 12 7.12 -1.53 -5.83
N ALA A 13 6.05 -2.26 -5.53
CA ALA A 13 4.81 -2.14 -6.29
C ALA A 13 4.19 -0.74 -6.17
N LEU A 14 4.27 -0.12 -5.00
CA LEU A 14 3.75 1.23 -4.78
C LEU A 14 4.54 2.26 -5.58
N ASN A 15 5.87 2.15 -5.59
CA ASN A 15 6.71 3.01 -6.43
C ASN A 15 6.44 2.80 -7.91
N ASP A 16 6.14 1.57 -8.33
CA ASP A 16 5.74 1.29 -9.71
C ASP A 16 4.38 1.92 -10.04
N ILE A 17 3.42 1.92 -9.11
CA ILE A 17 2.14 2.64 -9.26
C ILE A 17 2.40 4.13 -9.51
N ILE A 18 3.26 4.74 -8.71
CA ILE A 18 3.59 6.15 -8.82
C ILE A 18 4.21 6.44 -10.21
N ALA A 19 4.92 5.48 -10.76
CA ALA A 19 5.52 5.58 -12.10
C ALA A 19 4.58 5.15 -13.22
N GLY A 20 3.35 4.75 -12.92
CA GLY A 20 2.33 4.42 -13.91
C GLY A 20 2.16 2.93 -14.20
N ASP A 21 2.84 2.04 -13.47
CA ASP A 21 2.79 0.59 -13.69
C ASP A 21 2.02 -0.10 -12.57
N ILE A 22 0.85 -0.67 -12.91
CA ILE A 22 -0.03 -1.32 -11.94
C ILE A 22 0.30 -2.82 -11.74
N GLU A 23 1.04 -3.44 -12.64
CA GLU A 23 1.15 -4.90 -12.63
C GLU A 23 1.71 -5.50 -11.34
N PRO A 24 2.80 -4.96 -10.74
CA PRO A 24 3.29 -5.52 -9.49
C PRO A 24 2.29 -5.40 -8.33
N MET A 25 1.48 -4.34 -8.30
CA MET A 25 0.48 -4.17 -7.25
C MET A 25 -0.62 -5.23 -7.35
N LYS A 26 -1.01 -5.62 -8.56
CA LYS A 26 -1.97 -6.71 -8.76
C LYS A 26 -1.45 -8.04 -8.19
N GLU A 27 -0.16 -8.26 -8.26
CA GLU A 27 0.43 -9.53 -7.82
C GLU A 27 0.52 -9.64 -6.29
N ILE A 28 0.79 -8.55 -5.58
CA ILE A 28 0.96 -8.60 -4.13
C ILE A 28 -0.37 -8.61 -3.38
N TRP A 29 -1.47 -8.23 -4.01
CA TRP A 29 -2.79 -8.24 -3.39
C TRP A 29 -3.51 -9.57 -3.54
N SER A 30 -4.31 -9.93 -2.53
CA SER A 30 -5.33 -10.95 -2.67
C SER A 30 -6.44 -10.43 -3.57
N HIS A 31 -6.99 -11.27 -4.43
CA HIS A 31 -8.09 -10.90 -5.31
C HIS A 31 -9.44 -11.35 -4.75
N ALA A 32 -9.53 -11.51 -3.44
CA ALA A 32 -10.74 -11.96 -2.77
C ALA A 32 -11.75 -10.82 -2.60
N ASP A 33 -12.97 -11.21 -2.21
CA ASP A 33 -14.07 -10.26 -2.02
C ASP A 33 -14.00 -9.53 -0.69
N ASP A 34 -13.11 -9.95 0.22
CA ASP A 34 -13.01 -9.41 1.56
C ASP A 34 -11.86 -8.42 1.76
N VAL A 35 -11.09 -8.12 0.72
CA VAL A 35 -9.98 -7.16 0.83
C VAL A 35 -10.52 -5.75 1.04
N THR A 36 -9.73 -4.90 1.71
CA THR A 36 -10.14 -3.53 2.01
C THR A 36 -9.04 -2.53 1.72
N TYR A 37 -9.46 -1.32 1.38
CA TYR A 37 -8.57 -0.19 1.14
C TYR A 37 -9.20 1.06 1.76
N LEU A 38 -8.46 1.70 2.68
CA LEU A 38 -8.89 2.93 3.33
C LEU A 38 -7.76 3.95 3.23
N ASP A 39 -8.11 5.21 2.96
CA ASP A 39 -7.12 6.27 2.89
C ASP A 39 -7.65 7.60 3.43
N PRO A 40 -6.77 8.63 3.59
CA PRO A 40 -7.20 9.90 4.17
C PRO A 40 -8.20 10.68 3.33
N SER A 41 -8.39 10.33 2.07
CA SER A 41 -9.38 11.00 1.22
C SER A 41 -10.82 10.60 1.57
N GLY A 42 -10.98 9.63 2.47
CA GLY A 42 -12.28 9.10 2.86
C GLY A 42 -12.66 7.81 2.15
N ALA A 43 -11.75 7.23 1.38
CA ALA A 43 -12.03 5.97 0.70
C ALA A 43 -12.21 4.85 1.72
N PHE A 44 -13.25 4.05 1.50
CA PHE A 44 -13.49 2.80 2.22
C PHE A 44 -14.00 1.80 1.20
N LEU A 45 -13.07 1.04 0.62
CA LEU A 45 -13.37 0.13 -0.48
C LEU A 45 -13.31 -1.31 0.01
N VAL A 46 -14.24 -2.13 -0.45
CA VAL A 46 -14.31 -3.55 -0.08
C VAL A 46 -14.39 -4.37 -1.36
N GLY A 47 -13.54 -5.40 -1.44
CA GLY A 47 -13.48 -6.30 -2.58
C GLY A 47 -12.46 -5.88 -3.62
N TRP A 48 -11.91 -6.89 -4.31
CA TRP A 48 -10.81 -6.65 -5.24
C TRP A 48 -11.18 -5.74 -6.40
N ASP A 49 -12.39 -5.85 -6.94
CA ASP A 49 -12.76 -5.03 -8.10
C ASP A 49 -12.67 -3.54 -7.80
N ASP A 50 -13.17 -3.11 -6.64
CA ASP A 50 -13.13 -1.70 -6.24
C ASP A 50 -11.71 -1.27 -5.86
N VAL A 51 -10.97 -2.14 -5.16
CA VAL A 51 -9.57 -1.87 -4.80
C VAL A 51 -8.71 -1.74 -6.05
N LEU A 52 -8.87 -2.64 -7.01
CA LEU A 52 -8.15 -2.58 -8.28
C LEU A 52 -8.44 -1.28 -9.02
N ALA A 53 -9.70 -0.85 -9.06
CA ALA A 53 -10.07 0.39 -9.74
C ALA A 53 -9.36 1.60 -9.11
N SER A 54 -9.21 1.62 -7.78
CA SER A 54 -8.47 2.67 -7.09
C SER A 54 -6.99 2.67 -7.46
N TRP A 55 -6.34 1.51 -7.46
CA TRP A 55 -4.94 1.43 -7.86
C TRP A 55 -4.74 1.82 -9.33
N GLN A 56 -5.66 1.42 -10.20
CA GLN A 56 -5.58 1.79 -11.61
C GLN A 56 -5.70 3.30 -11.79
N LYS A 57 -6.59 3.93 -11.05
CA LYS A 57 -6.75 5.39 -11.09
C LYS A 57 -5.46 6.08 -10.64
N GLN A 58 -4.82 5.58 -9.58
CA GLN A 58 -3.56 6.13 -9.10
C GLN A 58 -2.43 5.94 -10.12
N ALA A 59 -2.33 4.76 -10.72
CA ALA A 59 -1.34 4.51 -11.76
C ALA A 59 -1.52 5.43 -12.97
N ASN A 60 -2.77 5.67 -13.36
CA ASN A 60 -3.08 6.54 -14.49
C ASN A 60 -2.65 7.99 -14.27
N LEU A 61 -2.54 8.43 -13.01
CA LEU A 61 -2.06 9.77 -12.71
C LEU A 61 -0.56 9.94 -13.01
N ASN A 62 0.20 8.85 -12.96
CA ASN A 62 1.64 8.85 -13.25
C ASN A 62 2.37 10.02 -12.56
N ILE A 63 2.15 10.15 -11.24
CA ILE A 63 2.58 11.31 -10.48
C ILE A 63 4.10 11.42 -10.41
N GLY A 64 4.80 10.30 -10.24
CA GLY A 64 6.23 10.29 -9.99
C GLY A 64 6.59 10.54 -8.54
N GLY A 65 7.84 10.31 -8.21
CA GLY A 65 8.35 10.39 -6.85
C GLY A 65 8.80 9.02 -6.37
N ASP A 66 9.04 8.92 -5.07
CA ASP A 66 9.36 7.63 -4.44
C ASP A 66 8.98 7.65 -2.97
N VAL A 67 8.66 6.48 -2.44
CA VAL A 67 8.34 6.30 -1.03
C VAL A 67 8.99 5.03 -0.50
N HIS A 68 9.24 5.01 0.80
CA HIS A 68 9.84 3.85 1.47
C HIS A 68 9.27 3.74 2.89
N PRO A 69 9.31 2.52 3.49
CA PRO A 69 8.83 2.35 4.86
C PRO A 69 9.90 2.73 5.86
N GLU A 70 9.48 3.32 6.98
CA GLU A 70 10.34 3.55 8.15
C GLU A 70 9.65 3.07 9.41
N ASN A 71 10.44 2.63 10.39
CA ASN A 71 9.97 2.14 11.68
C ASN A 71 9.00 0.97 11.54
N LEU A 72 9.35 0.01 10.70
CA LEU A 72 8.51 -1.16 10.46
C LEU A 72 8.34 -2.01 11.71
N HIS A 73 7.10 -2.29 12.06
CA HIS A 73 6.72 -3.20 13.13
C HIS A 73 5.84 -4.31 12.55
N VAL A 74 6.17 -5.55 12.86
CA VAL A 74 5.49 -6.72 12.28
C VAL A 74 4.91 -7.58 13.40
N ILE A 75 3.64 -7.96 13.26
CA ILE A 75 2.98 -8.95 14.09
C ILE A 75 2.58 -10.10 13.17
N GLU A 76 3.10 -11.28 13.45
CA GLU A 76 2.84 -12.46 12.61
C GLU A 76 2.21 -13.55 13.46
N VAL A 77 1.03 -14.04 13.05
CA VAL A 77 0.30 -15.10 13.74
C VAL A 77 -0.28 -16.06 12.69
N ASP A 78 0.26 -17.26 12.63
CA ASP A 78 -0.17 -18.30 11.70
C ASP A 78 -0.14 -17.79 10.24
N ASN A 79 -1.29 -17.71 9.61
CA ASN A 79 -1.42 -17.29 8.21
C ASN A 79 -1.77 -15.82 8.06
N LEU A 80 -1.64 -15.03 9.13
CA LEU A 80 -1.91 -13.59 9.11
C LEU A 80 -0.69 -12.82 9.60
N ALA A 81 -0.46 -11.66 9.02
CA ALA A 81 0.52 -10.72 9.51
C ALA A 81 -0.04 -9.31 9.44
N VAL A 82 0.25 -8.51 10.47
CA VAL A 82 -0.10 -7.10 10.50
C VAL A 82 1.20 -6.31 10.52
N THR A 83 1.33 -5.34 9.65
CA THR A 83 2.50 -4.46 9.63
C THR A 83 2.08 -3.02 9.86
N HIS A 84 2.89 -2.31 10.63
CA HIS A 84 2.73 -0.88 10.87
C HIS A 84 4.03 -0.19 10.53
N ASN A 85 3.95 0.95 9.87
CA ASN A 85 5.13 1.75 9.57
C ASN A 85 4.73 3.16 9.18
N PHE A 86 5.71 4.04 9.13
CA PHE A 86 5.58 5.30 8.42
C PHE A 86 5.93 5.08 6.96
N GLU A 87 5.25 5.77 6.08
CA GLU A 87 5.57 5.82 4.65
C GLU A 87 6.11 7.21 4.35
N ILE A 88 7.37 7.26 4.02
CA ILE A 88 8.15 8.50 3.92
C ILE A 88 8.67 8.62 2.49
N GLY A 89 8.68 9.82 1.98
CA GLY A 89 9.23 10.05 0.65
C GLY A 89 8.79 11.37 0.05
N THR A 90 8.78 11.39 -1.27
CA THR A 90 8.45 12.58 -2.06
C THR A 90 7.48 12.19 -3.16
N SER A 91 6.47 13.02 -3.37
CA SER A 91 5.53 12.92 -4.49
C SER A 91 5.71 14.12 -5.39
N HIS A 92 5.65 13.89 -6.70
CA HIS A 92 5.71 14.98 -7.70
C HIS A 92 4.31 15.48 -8.08
N LEU A 93 3.35 15.34 -7.18
CA LEU A 93 2.00 15.82 -7.39
C LEU A 93 2.01 17.30 -7.74
N ARG A 94 1.24 17.68 -8.77
CA ARG A 94 1.12 19.06 -9.27
C ARG A 94 2.48 19.65 -9.73
N GLY A 95 3.40 18.79 -10.14
CA GLY A 95 4.70 19.23 -10.66
C GLY A 95 5.68 19.67 -9.61
N GLY A 96 5.38 19.49 -8.31
CA GLY A 96 6.26 19.87 -7.21
C GLY A 96 6.98 18.70 -6.59
N ASN A 97 7.60 18.96 -5.44
CA ASN A 97 8.21 17.94 -4.58
C ASN A 97 7.48 18.00 -3.23
N GLU A 98 6.36 17.29 -3.15
CA GLU A 98 5.56 17.27 -1.95
C GLU A 98 6.07 16.17 -1.01
N PRO A 99 6.33 16.48 0.28
CA PRO A 99 6.73 15.43 1.21
C PRO A 99 5.58 14.47 1.47
N VAL A 100 5.92 13.18 1.54
CA VAL A 100 5.00 12.13 1.95
C VAL A 100 5.37 11.70 3.36
N ASN A 101 4.42 11.75 4.28
CA ASN A 101 4.62 11.32 5.67
C ASN A 101 3.28 10.85 6.19
N ILE A 102 3.03 9.55 6.05
CA ILE A 102 1.76 8.94 6.45
C ILE A 102 2.00 7.71 7.29
N ARG A 103 0.98 7.35 8.04
CA ARG A 103 0.99 6.12 8.83
C ARG A 103 0.28 5.04 8.06
N VAL A 104 0.82 3.84 8.11
CA VAL A 104 0.31 2.70 7.32
C VAL A 104 0.10 1.51 8.22
N THR A 105 -1.06 0.88 8.07
CA THR A 105 -1.33 -0.46 8.57
C THR A 105 -1.68 -1.33 7.38
N ASN A 106 -0.93 -2.41 7.20
CA ASN A 106 -1.24 -3.43 6.21
C ASN A 106 -1.53 -4.74 6.91
N VAL A 107 -2.49 -5.48 6.40
CA VAL A 107 -2.75 -6.86 6.83
C VAL A 107 -2.46 -7.77 5.65
N PHE A 108 -1.66 -8.79 5.91
CA PHE A 108 -1.31 -9.82 4.93
C PHE A 108 -1.92 -11.15 5.34
N ARG A 109 -2.35 -11.92 4.36
CA ARG A 109 -2.83 -13.29 4.56
C ARG A 109 -2.04 -14.22 3.65
N LYS A 110 -1.66 -15.39 4.17
CA LYS A 110 -0.97 -16.37 3.36
C LYS A 110 -2.00 -17.12 2.50
N GLU A 111 -1.81 -17.04 1.20
CA GLU A 111 -2.65 -17.73 0.20
C GLU A 111 -1.73 -18.53 -0.70
N ASP A 112 -1.94 -19.83 -0.77
CA ASP A 112 -1.11 -20.75 -1.56
C ASP A 112 0.40 -20.59 -1.27
N GLY A 113 0.72 -20.43 0.02
CA GLY A 113 2.10 -20.30 0.47
C GLY A 113 2.73 -18.93 0.27
N ARG A 114 1.95 -17.94 -0.18
CA ARG A 114 2.44 -16.57 -0.43
C ARG A 114 1.68 -15.56 0.40
N TRP A 115 2.41 -14.57 0.91
CA TRP A 115 1.79 -13.44 1.58
C TRP A 115 1.11 -12.54 0.56
N LYS A 116 -0.18 -12.27 0.77
CA LYS A 116 -0.97 -11.35 -0.06
C LYS A 116 -1.59 -10.30 0.85
N ILE A 117 -1.63 -9.05 0.38
CA ILE A 117 -2.28 -7.99 1.14
C ILE A 117 -3.78 -8.18 1.07
N ILE A 118 -4.43 -8.09 2.22
CA ILE A 118 -5.89 -8.13 2.32
C ILE A 118 -6.47 -6.84 2.88
N SER A 119 -5.63 -5.97 3.46
CA SER A 119 -6.08 -4.66 3.90
C SER A 119 -4.93 -3.67 3.84
N HIS A 120 -5.22 -2.48 3.36
CA HIS A 120 -4.28 -1.35 3.32
C HIS A 120 -5.01 -0.14 3.88
N HIS A 121 -4.48 0.42 4.96
CA HIS A 121 -5.11 1.56 5.63
C HIS A 121 -4.03 2.60 5.93
N THR A 122 -4.25 3.81 5.44
CA THR A 122 -3.33 4.93 5.64
C THR A 122 -4.05 6.13 6.23
N ASP A 123 -3.30 6.94 6.99
CA ASP A 123 -3.78 8.24 7.43
C ASP A 123 -2.64 9.27 7.42
N LEU A 124 -3.02 10.54 7.53
CA LEU A 124 -2.07 11.64 7.54
C LEU A 124 -1.60 11.93 8.95
N MET A 125 -0.38 12.46 9.07
CA MET A 125 0.22 12.81 10.35
C MET A 125 0.18 14.30 10.68
N ASP A 126 -0.03 15.14 9.69
CA ASP A 126 0.10 16.58 9.81
C ASP A 126 -1.11 17.28 10.46
N ILE A 127 -2.18 16.55 10.64
CA ILE A 127 -3.45 17.12 11.11
C ILE A 127 -3.37 17.69 12.53
N LEU A 128 -2.40 17.26 13.31
CA LEU A 128 -2.23 17.69 14.70
C LEU A 128 -1.23 18.84 14.85
N GLU A 129 -0.71 19.34 13.78
CA GLU A 129 0.26 20.43 13.80
C GLU A 129 -0.38 21.81 13.83
#